data_a2b8950114217b8b5f02994c100ec5f4
#
_entry.id   a2b8950114217b8b5f02994c100ec5f4
#
_cell.length_a   1.000
_cell.length_b   1.000
_cell.length_c   1.000
_cell.angle_alpha   90.00
_cell.angle_beta   90.00
_cell.angle_gamma   90.00
#
_symmetry.space_group_name_H-M   'P 1'
#
loop_
_entity.id
_entity.type
_entity.pdbx_description
1 polymer ?
#
loop_
_entity_poly.entity_id
_entity_poly.type
_entity_poly.pdbx_seq_one_letter_code
_entity_poly.pdbx_strand_id
1 'polypeptide(L)'
;MKPRHIAILVTLALVLSACVPGAVPLLEAPTFRLMSAGSGLVRLDPPGVGSGAAVFRFNLEVFNPNPFGLTLDGIDFDLAVNGRRAASSSFAGGLALAPRGSSPLTLEVAVPLATGLGLLGDLARLIAGEPTTYALQGVVTVDLLGVRQRLPAVTLASGTISQPLVLAAPRVSFSLEQSGLRELSLTRAVVELAFTLENPGPLGYLFRAPELTLELAGAAIGTGRAVTESVAAFSTTPVLLRLEFNPLGFGAALPARLAAGGPLNVILSGGFVLELPGVTSRVFSTQRLADGVLRR
;
A
#
# COMPACT_ATOMS: atom_id res chain seq x y z
N MET A 1 76.75 -29.18 -15.49
CA MET A 1 75.71 -29.32 -14.43
C MET A 1 75.54 -30.83 -14.19
N LYS A 2 75.67 -31.24 -12.95
CA LYS A 2 75.59 -32.70 -12.62
C LYS A 2 74.16 -33.18 -12.70
N PRO A 3 73.85 -34.37 -13.28
CA PRO A 3 72.46 -34.85 -13.52
C PRO A 3 71.62 -35.02 -12.23
N ARG A 4 72.23 -35.01 -11.06
CA ARG A 4 71.54 -35.07 -9.75
C ARG A 4 70.72 -33.86 -9.42
N HIS A 5 71.12 -32.69 -9.88
CA HIS A 5 70.36 -31.43 -9.58
C HIS A 5 69.13 -31.31 -10.48
N ILE A 6 69.08 -31.85 -11.66
CA ILE A 6 67.95 -31.89 -12.56
C ILE A 6 66.83 -32.81 -12.00
N ALA A 7 67.21 -33.95 -11.44
CA ALA A 7 66.23 -34.85 -10.85
C ALA A 7 65.53 -34.28 -9.60
N ILE A 8 66.24 -33.51 -8.74
CA ILE A 8 65.67 -32.91 -7.58
C ILE A 8 64.72 -31.73 -7.94
N LEU A 9 65.05 -30.95 -8.98
CA LEU A 9 64.19 -29.88 -9.48
C LEU A 9 62.90 -30.38 -10.11
N VAL A 10 62.95 -31.49 -10.84
CA VAL A 10 61.74 -32.12 -11.45
C VAL A 10 60.84 -32.72 -10.37
N THR A 11 61.42 -33.37 -9.32
CA THR A 11 60.64 -33.94 -8.21
C THR A 11 59.99 -32.83 -7.38
N LEU A 12 60.67 -31.71 -7.15
CA LEU A 12 60.09 -30.57 -6.41
C LEU A 12 58.98 -29.88 -7.22
N ALA A 13 59.10 -29.78 -8.52
CA ALA A 13 58.06 -29.23 -9.40
C ALA A 13 56.81 -30.16 -9.46
N LEU A 14 57.00 -31.48 -9.42
CA LEU A 14 55.90 -32.46 -9.39
C LEU A 14 55.18 -32.48 -8.03
N VAL A 15 55.88 -32.25 -6.92
CA VAL A 15 55.26 -32.15 -5.58
C VAL A 15 54.46 -30.84 -5.41
N LEU A 16 54.95 -29.76 -6.02
CA LEU A 16 54.21 -28.48 -6.01
C LEU A 16 52.95 -28.49 -6.90
N SER A 17 52.94 -29.36 -7.95
CA SER A 17 51.76 -29.53 -8.81
C SER A 17 50.65 -30.38 -8.15
N ALA A 18 50.97 -31.16 -7.11
CA ALA A 18 50.00 -31.98 -6.38
C ALA A 18 49.22 -31.23 -5.30
N CYS A 19 49.62 -30.00 -4.96
CA CYS A 19 48.90 -29.08 -4.08
C CYS A 19 48.16 -28.02 -4.91
N VAL A 20 47.38 -28.41 -5.93
CA VAL A 20 46.27 -27.56 -6.38
C VAL A 20 45.22 -27.68 -5.28
N PRO A 21 44.98 -26.64 -4.49
CA PRO A 21 43.86 -26.66 -3.56
C PRO A 21 42.65 -27.04 -4.40
N GLY A 22 41.89 -28.06 -3.96
CA GLY A 22 40.66 -28.45 -4.64
C GLY A 22 39.89 -27.19 -5.04
N ALA A 23 39.43 -27.19 -6.29
CA ALA A 23 38.78 -26.03 -6.88
C ALA A 23 37.86 -25.39 -5.81
N VAL A 24 38.21 -24.20 -5.39
CA VAL A 24 37.35 -23.42 -4.46
C VAL A 24 36.01 -23.44 -5.12
N PRO A 25 34.97 -23.99 -4.51
CA PRO A 25 33.67 -24.03 -5.14
C PRO A 25 33.29 -22.60 -5.49
N LEU A 26 33.19 -22.34 -6.79
CA LEU A 26 32.80 -21.03 -7.29
C LEU A 26 31.45 -20.68 -6.65
N LEU A 27 31.37 -19.53 -6.02
CA LEU A 27 30.10 -19.03 -5.46
C LEU A 27 29.10 -18.87 -6.61
N GLU A 28 28.07 -19.69 -6.61
CA GLU A 28 26.95 -19.56 -7.52
C GLU A 28 25.95 -18.55 -6.95
N ALA A 29 25.44 -17.66 -7.82
CA ALA A 29 24.44 -16.67 -7.43
C ALA A 29 23.14 -17.36 -6.99
N PRO A 30 22.49 -16.88 -5.91
CA PRO A 30 21.16 -17.33 -5.54
C PRO A 30 20.17 -17.15 -6.69
N THR A 31 19.24 -18.08 -6.85
CA THR A 31 18.16 -17.99 -7.83
C THR A 31 16.87 -17.54 -7.17
N PHE A 32 16.04 -16.82 -7.94
CA PHE A 32 14.80 -16.24 -7.45
C PHE A 32 13.63 -16.81 -8.24
N ARG A 33 12.58 -17.20 -7.52
CA ARG A 33 11.32 -17.66 -8.11
C ARG A 33 10.17 -16.85 -7.55
N LEU A 34 9.39 -16.23 -8.42
CA LEU A 34 8.19 -15.51 -8.00
C LEU A 34 7.11 -16.48 -7.53
N MET A 35 6.55 -16.20 -6.35
CA MET A 35 5.35 -16.82 -5.85
C MET A 35 4.16 -15.92 -6.21
N SER A 36 3.27 -16.38 -7.08
CA SER A 36 2.15 -15.58 -7.58
C SER A 36 1.15 -15.16 -6.50
N ALA A 37 0.97 -16.00 -5.48
CA ALA A 37 0.08 -15.70 -4.36
C ALA A 37 0.56 -14.47 -3.57
N GLY A 38 -0.28 -13.42 -3.54
CA GLY A 38 0.00 -12.18 -2.82
C GLY A 38 1.06 -11.27 -3.47
N SER A 39 1.53 -11.61 -4.70
CA SER A 39 2.38 -10.75 -5.50
C SER A 39 1.55 -9.91 -6.47
N GLY A 40 1.98 -8.68 -6.75
CA GLY A 40 1.32 -7.77 -7.68
C GLY A 40 1.15 -6.37 -7.11
N LEU A 41 0.23 -5.59 -7.66
CA LEU A 41 -0.15 -4.29 -7.13
C LEU A 41 -1.06 -4.49 -5.91
N VAL A 42 -0.55 -4.12 -4.72
CA VAL A 42 -1.26 -4.36 -3.45
C VAL A 42 -1.93 -3.10 -2.90
N ARG A 43 -1.47 -1.92 -3.32
CA ARG A 43 -2.00 -0.64 -2.87
C ARG A 43 -1.81 0.42 -3.95
N LEU A 44 -2.80 1.29 -4.12
CA LEU A 44 -2.72 2.43 -5.01
C LEU A 44 -3.39 3.64 -4.36
N ASP A 45 -2.61 4.66 -4.08
CA ASP A 45 -3.07 5.99 -3.70
C ASP A 45 -2.84 6.95 -4.88
N PRO A 46 -3.89 7.49 -5.51
CA PRO A 46 -3.73 8.45 -6.59
C PRO A 46 -3.04 9.74 -6.13
N PRO A 47 -2.53 10.59 -7.04
CA PRO A 47 -1.98 11.88 -6.69
C PRO A 47 -2.96 12.72 -5.86
N GLY A 48 -2.49 13.28 -4.73
CA GLY A 48 -3.33 14.03 -3.79
C GLY A 48 -4.13 13.16 -2.80
N VAL A 49 -3.96 11.84 -2.86
CA VAL A 49 -4.57 10.90 -1.92
C VAL A 49 -3.48 10.10 -1.21
N GLY A 50 -3.50 10.10 0.12
CA GLY A 50 -2.55 9.32 0.92
C GLY A 50 -1.10 9.56 0.53
N SER A 51 -0.37 8.48 0.22
CA SER A 51 1.04 8.54 -0.19
C SER A 51 1.24 9.03 -1.64
N GLY A 52 0.21 9.09 -2.47
CA GLY A 52 0.33 9.37 -3.89
C GLY A 52 1.19 8.35 -4.63
N ALA A 53 1.13 7.09 -4.26
CA ALA A 53 2.00 6.03 -4.78
C ALA A 53 1.24 4.73 -5.09
N ALA A 54 1.79 3.98 -6.02
CA ALA A 54 1.42 2.58 -6.27
C ALA A 54 2.43 1.66 -5.57
N VAL A 55 1.97 0.75 -4.73
CA VAL A 55 2.82 -0.20 -4.01
C VAL A 55 2.68 -1.58 -4.63
N PHE A 56 3.79 -2.08 -5.12
CA PHE A 56 3.92 -3.45 -5.63
C PHE A 56 4.57 -4.32 -4.58
N ARG A 57 4.08 -5.54 -4.42
CA ARG A 57 4.65 -6.58 -3.56
C ARG A 57 5.08 -7.77 -4.42
N PHE A 58 6.27 -8.29 -4.14
CA PHE A 58 6.82 -9.47 -4.78
C PHE A 58 7.20 -10.48 -3.71
N ASN A 59 6.46 -11.57 -3.63
CA ASN A 59 6.81 -12.69 -2.78
C ASN A 59 7.71 -13.61 -3.60
N LEU A 60 8.95 -13.75 -3.16
CA LEU A 60 9.99 -14.53 -3.85
C LEU A 60 10.37 -15.73 -3.00
N GLU A 61 10.69 -16.82 -3.64
CA GLU A 61 11.45 -17.91 -3.06
C GLU A 61 12.91 -17.77 -3.52
N VAL A 62 13.82 -17.63 -2.58
CA VAL A 62 15.26 -17.50 -2.85
C VAL A 62 15.91 -18.84 -2.59
N PHE A 63 16.50 -19.44 -3.62
CA PHE A 63 17.21 -20.71 -3.53
C PHE A 63 18.73 -20.51 -3.56
N ASN A 64 19.43 -21.13 -2.62
CA ASN A 64 20.89 -21.19 -2.57
C ASN A 64 21.38 -22.45 -3.29
N PRO A 65 22.01 -22.34 -4.48
CA PRO A 65 22.52 -23.50 -5.19
C PRO A 65 23.82 -24.09 -4.58
N ASN A 66 24.45 -23.33 -3.68
CA ASN A 66 25.74 -23.71 -3.11
C ASN A 66 25.64 -24.85 -2.08
N PRO A 67 26.65 -25.71 -1.96
CA PRO A 67 26.68 -26.75 -0.94
C PRO A 67 27.02 -26.23 0.48
N PHE A 68 27.13 -24.93 0.64
CA PHE A 68 27.38 -24.23 1.92
C PHE A 68 26.34 -23.14 2.16
N GLY A 69 26.14 -22.79 3.43
CA GLY A 69 25.24 -21.68 3.82
C GLY A 69 25.84 -20.33 3.45
N LEU A 70 24.96 -19.37 3.14
CA LEU A 70 25.31 -17.98 2.93
C LEU A 70 24.20 -17.08 3.48
N THR A 71 24.52 -15.83 3.70
CA THR A 71 23.53 -14.81 4.10
C THR A 71 23.33 -13.86 2.93
N LEU A 72 22.07 -13.65 2.54
CA LEU A 72 21.68 -12.57 1.64
C LEU A 72 21.73 -11.26 2.45
N ASP A 73 22.79 -10.47 2.27
CA ASP A 73 23.06 -9.26 3.04
C ASP A 73 22.25 -8.06 2.54
N GLY A 74 21.93 -8.01 1.25
CA GLY A 74 21.10 -6.98 0.67
C GLY A 74 20.80 -7.18 -0.81
N ILE A 75 19.79 -6.45 -1.29
CA ILE A 75 19.45 -6.38 -2.71
C ILE A 75 19.14 -4.91 -3.03
N ASP A 76 19.88 -4.31 -3.97
CA ASP A 76 19.47 -3.06 -4.62
C ASP A 76 18.73 -3.40 -5.90
N PHE A 77 17.51 -2.92 -6.08
CA PHE A 77 16.69 -3.33 -7.21
C PHE A 77 15.87 -2.22 -7.84
N ASP A 78 15.59 -2.40 -9.13
CA ASP A 78 14.77 -1.54 -9.96
C ASP A 78 13.53 -2.28 -10.42
N LEU A 79 12.38 -1.61 -10.34
CA LEU A 79 11.14 -2.05 -10.96
C LEU A 79 10.94 -1.31 -12.28
N ALA A 80 10.77 -2.06 -13.36
CA ALA A 80 10.29 -1.55 -14.64
C ALA A 80 8.84 -1.99 -14.86
N VAL A 81 8.00 -1.08 -15.36
CA VAL A 81 6.60 -1.31 -15.75
C VAL A 81 6.47 -0.94 -17.22
N ASN A 82 5.95 -1.85 -18.05
CA ASN A 82 5.88 -1.71 -19.51
C ASN A 82 7.20 -1.26 -20.14
N GLY A 83 8.32 -1.83 -19.65
CA GLY A 83 9.67 -1.54 -20.12
C GLY A 83 10.25 -0.20 -19.65
N ARG A 84 9.55 0.58 -18.84
CA ARG A 84 10.05 1.85 -18.28
C ARG A 84 10.41 1.66 -16.80
N ARG A 85 11.57 2.16 -16.39
CA ARG A 85 11.95 2.20 -14.97
C ARG A 85 10.93 3.04 -14.20
N ALA A 86 10.24 2.41 -13.26
CA ALA A 86 9.19 3.02 -12.46
C ALA A 86 9.68 3.48 -11.09
N ALA A 87 10.52 2.66 -10.44
CA ALA A 87 11.09 2.97 -9.14
C ALA A 87 12.34 2.13 -8.86
N SER A 88 13.10 2.57 -7.87
CA SER A 88 14.21 1.84 -7.27
C SER A 88 13.96 1.67 -5.80
N SER A 89 14.42 0.55 -5.23
CA SER A 89 14.31 0.27 -3.82
C SER A 89 15.46 -0.64 -3.38
N SER A 90 15.58 -0.86 -2.08
CA SER A 90 16.56 -1.77 -1.52
C SER A 90 15.93 -2.65 -0.45
N PHE A 91 16.44 -3.85 -0.33
CA PHE A 91 16.21 -4.73 0.79
C PHE A 91 17.46 -4.74 1.66
N ALA A 92 17.31 -4.35 2.92
CA ALA A 92 18.36 -4.45 3.92
C ALA A 92 18.29 -5.84 4.57
N GLY A 93 19.22 -6.66 4.20
CA GLY A 93 19.31 -8.09 4.30
C GLY A 93 19.29 -8.77 5.65
N GLY A 94 20.11 -9.82 5.75
CA GLY A 94 20.15 -10.71 6.91
C GLY A 94 19.36 -12.01 6.72
N LEU A 95 18.93 -12.33 5.47
CA LEU A 95 18.26 -13.59 5.20
C LEU A 95 19.27 -14.74 5.09
N ALA A 96 19.27 -15.64 6.08
CA ALA A 96 20.10 -16.83 6.05
C ALA A 96 19.55 -17.83 5.02
N LEU A 97 20.43 -18.32 4.16
CA LEU A 97 20.14 -19.33 3.15
C LEU A 97 20.94 -20.61 3.48
N ALA A 98 20.23 -21.67 3.86
CA ALA A 98 20.84 -22.96 4.12
C ALA A 98 21.51 -23.53 2.85
N PRO A 99 22.49 -24.42 2.97
CA PRO A 99 23.06 -25.12 1.82
C PRO A 99 21.98 -25.82 1.00
N ARG A 100 21.92 -25.56 -0.30
CA ARG A 100 20.90 -26.11 -1.23
C ARG A 100 19.46 -25.94 -0.74
N GLY A 101 19.21 -24.90 0.08
CA GLY A 101 17.93 -24.60 0.68
C GLY A 101 17.25 -23.39 0.06
N SER A 102 15.94 -23.28 0.29
CA SER A 102 15.12 -22.14 -0.10
C SER A 102 14.65 -21.38 1.13
N SER A 103 14.49 -20.05 0.97
CA SER A 103 13.89 -19.19 1.98
C SER A 103 12.92 -18.18 1.33
N PRO A 104 11.81 -17.86 1.96
CA PRO A 104 10.89 -16.84 1.45
C PRO A 104 11.46 -15.43 1.65
N LEU A 105 11.21 -14.56 0.69
CA LEU A 105 11.57 -13.13 0.72
C LEU A 105 10.43 -12.32 0.16
N THR A 106 10.00 -11.28 0.88
CA THR A 106 9.02 -10.32 0.38
C THR A 106 9.71 -8.98 0.10
N LEU A 107 9.57 -8.49 -1.11
CA LEU A 107 10.03 -7.16 -1.53
C LEU A 107 8.82 -6.26 -1.80
N GLU A 108 8.86 -5.03 -1.29
CA GLU A 108 7.87 -4.00 -1.60
C GLU A 108 8.53 -2.81 -2.28
N VAL A 109 7.85 -2.29 -3.30
CA VAL A 109 8.29 -1.12 -4.07
C VAL A 109 7.16 -0.11 -4.14
N ALA A 110 7.39 1.09 -3.64
CA ALA A 110 6.51 2.22 -3.82
C ALA A 110 6.92 3.01 -5.08
N VAL A 111 6.02 3.13 -6.02
CA VAL A 111 6.17 3.92 -7.26
C VAL A 111 5.44 5.25 -7.07
N PRO A 112 6.16 6.38 -6.89
CA PRO A 112 5.52 7.69 -6.75
C PRO A 112 4.81 8.09 -8.03
N LEU A 113 3.55 8.53 -7.94
CA LEU A 113 2.72 8.89 -9.10
C LEU A 113 2.88 10.36 -9.51
N ALA A 114 3.31 11.21 -8.59
CA ALA A 114 3.47 12.64 -8.85
C ALA A 114 4.57 12.96 -9.89
N THR A 115 5.57 12.09 -10.03
CA THR A 115 6.73 12.29 -10.93
C THR A 115 6.59 11.58 -12.27
N GLY A 116 5.56 10.77 -12.45
CA GLY A 116 5.41 9.88 -13.61
C GLY A 116 4.09 10.05 -14.34
N LEU A 117 3.83 11.21 -14.97
CA LEU A 117 2.62 11.41 -15.79
C LEU A 117 2.42 10.30 -16.85
N GLY A 118 3.51 9.68 -17.32
CA GLY A 118 3.45 8.53 -18.23
C GLY A 118 2.94 7.24 -17.59
N LEU A 119 3.05 7.11 -16.26
CA LEU A 119 2.58 5.93 -15.52
C LEU A 119 1.08 5.99 -15.19
N LEU A 120 0.44 7.16 -15.20
CA LEU A 120 -1.00 7.27 -14.92
C LEU A 120 -1.84 6.52 -15.95
N GLY A 121 -1.46 6.55 -17.23
CA GLY A 121 -2.11 5.76 -18.28
C GLY A 121 -1.93 4.26 -18.09
N ASP A 122 -0.74 3.82 -17.69
CA ASP A 122 -0.46 2.41 -17.40
C ASP A 122 -1.22 1.93 -16.15
N LEU A 123 -1.39 2.81 -15.15
CA LEU A 123 -2.17 2.51 -13.95
C LEU A 123 -3.67 2.45 -14.23
N ALA A 124 -4.20 3.32 -15.08
CA ALA A 124 -5.60 3.24 -15.50
C ALA A 124 -5.90 1.90 -16.15
N ARG A 125 -5.01 1.41 -17.03
CA ARG A 125 -5.09 0.09 -17.64
C ARG A 125 -5.03 -1.03 -16.61
N LEU A 126 -4.08 -0.92 -15.65
CA LEU A 126 -3.92 -1.91 -14.59
C LEU A 126 -5.17 -1.99 -13.70
N ILE A 127 -5.78 -0.83 -13.35
CA ILE A 127 -7.05 -0.78 -12.60
C ILE A 127 -8.18 -1.43 -13.41
N ALA A 128 -8.19 -1.24 -14.72
CA ALA A 128 -9.16 -1.88 -15.63
C ALA A 128 -8.92 -3.40 -15.79
N GLY A 129 -7.83 -3.94 -15.26
CA GLY A 129 -7.43 -5.34 -15.40
C GLY A 129 -6.73 -5.65 -16.71
N GLU A 130 -6.29 -4.62 -17.45
CA GLU A 130 -5.51 -4.81 -18.67
C GLU A 130 -4.12 -5.37 -18.35
N PRO A 131 -3.59 -6.28 -19.16
CA PRO A 131 -2.28 -6.86 -18.96
C PRO A 131 -1.18 -5.79 -18.92
N THR A 132 -0.45 -5.73 -17.82
CA THR A 132 0.67 -4.82 -17.61
C THR A 132 1.93 -5.61 -17.32
N THR A 133 2.96 -5.46 -18.14
CA THR A 133 4.23 -6.16 -17.95
C THR A 133 5.08 -5.50 -16.88
N TYR A 134 5.80 -6.30 -16.11
CA TYR A 134 6.79 -5.82 -15.16
C TYR A 134 8.08 -6.63 -15.22
N ALA A 135 9.18 -6.00 -14.82
CA ALA A 135 10.47 -6.64 -14.58
C ALA A 135 11.12 -6.06 -13.32
N LEU A 136 11.55 -6.94 -12.44
CA LEU A 136 12.31 -6.59 -11.24
C LEU A 136 13.73 -7.09 -11.44
N GLN A 137 14.68 -6.17 -11.50
CA GLN A 137 16.10 -6.46 -11.68
C GLN A 137 16.89 -5.91 -10.50
N GLY A 138 17.89 -6.63 -10.03
CA GLY A 138 18.64 -6.19 -8.88
C GLY A 138 20.06 -6.71 -8.83
N VAL A 139 20.87 -6.04 -8.02
CA VAL A 139 22.21 -6.42 -7.63
C VAL A 139 22.14 -6.98 -6.22
N VAL A 140 22.58 -8.22 -6.09
CA VAL A 140 22.51 -8.98 -4.85
C VAL A 140 23.85 -8.91 -4.13
N THR A 141 23.83 -8.63 -2.84
CA THR A 141 25.00 -8.71 -1.96
C THR A 141 24.84 -9.91 -1.03
N VAL A 142 25.79 -10.81 -1.04
CA VAL A 142 25.83 -11.96 -0.15
C VAL A 142 27.01 -11.86 0.81
N ASP A 143 26.84 -12.38 2.02
CA ASP A 143 27.90 -12.58 3.00
C ASP A 143 28.20 -14.08 3.11
N LEU A 144 29.48 -14.41 2.95
CA LEU A 144 30.02 -15.74 3.17
C LEU A 144 31.12 -15.64 4.23
N LEU A 145 30.83 -16.11 5.44
CA LEU A 145 31.78 -16.11 6.57
C LEU A 145 32.41 -14.76 6.88
N GLY A 146 31.63 -13.68 6.79
CA GLY A 146 32.07 -12.30 7.03
C GLY A 146 32.68 -11.60 5.81
N VAL A 147 32.74 -12.26 4.66
CA VAL A 147 33.17 -11.65 3.40
C VAL A 147 31.96 -11.30 2.55
N ARG A 148 31.73 -10.00 2.38
CA ARG A 148 30.66 -9.48 1.52
C ARG A 148 31.07 -9.49 0.07
N GLN A 149 30.22 -10.08 -0.76
CA GLN A 149 30.40 -10.13 -2.20
C GLN A 149 29.17 -9.58 -2.93
N ARG A 150 29.38 -8.58 -3.78
CA ARG A 150 28.36 -8.05 -4.67
C ARG A 150 28.37 -8.85 -5.97
N LEU A 151 27.23 -9.45 -6.29
CA LEU A 151 27.03 -10.28 -7.47
C LEU A 151 26.60 -9.41 -8.66
N PRO A 152 26.77 -9.90 -9.90
CA PRO A 152 26.21 -9.23 -11.08
C PRO A 152 24.70 -9.04 -10.97
N ALA A 153 24.15 -8.08 -11.72
CA ALA A 153 22.73 -7.86 -11.78
C ALA A 153 21.99 -9.10 -12.29
N VAL A 154 20.91 -9.46 -11.59
CA VAL A 154 20.06 -10.60 -11.91
C VAL A 154 18.60 -10.18 -12.04
N THR A 155 17.83 -10.93 -12.82
CA THR A 155 16.37 -10.79 -12.83
C THR A 155 15.80 -11.50 -11.61
N LEU A 156 15.18 -10.73 -10.71
CA LEU A 156 14.54 -11.24 -9.50
C LEU A 156 13.14 -11.78 -9.80
N ALA A 157 12.39 -11.06 -10.66
CA ALA A 157 11.08 -11.46 -11.13
C ALA A 157 10.73 -10.75 -12.43
N SER A 158 9.92 -11.37 -13.27
CA SER A 158 9.30 -10.75 -14.44
C SER A 158 7.97 -11.43 -14.76
N GLY A 159 7.05 -10.70 -15.37
CA GLY A 159 5.76 -11.27 -15.72
C GLY A 159 4.74 -10.22 -16.14
N THR A 160 3.47 -10.60 -16.04
CA THR A 160 2.32 -9.75 -16.37
C THR A 160 1.36 -9.73 -15.20
N ILE A 161 0.88 -8.55 -14.85
CA ILE A 161 -0.20 -8.34 -13.89
C ILE A 161 -1.45 -8.00 -14.68
N SER A 162 -2.55 -8.72 -14.44
CA SER A 162 -3.85 -8.51 -15.10
C SER A 162 -5.04 -8.52 -14.13
N GLN A 163 -4.76 -8.45 -12.83
CA GLN A 163 -5.81 -8.48 -11.82
C GLN A 163 -6.46 -7.10 -11.67
N PRO A 164 -7.77 -6.94 -11.95
CA PRO A 164 -8.46 -5.67 -11.76
C PRO A 164 -8.52 -5.30 -10.28
N LEU A 165 -8.30 -4.02 -9.98
CA LEU A 165 -8.50 -3.48 -8.64
C LEU A 165 -9.92 -2.96 -8.49
N VAL A 166 -10.60 -3.37 -7.42
CA VAL A 166 -11.98 -2.98 -7.15
C VAL A 166 -12.01 -1.77 -6.22
N LEU A 167 -12.73 -0.73 -6.65
CA LEU A 167 -13.03 0.43 -5.81
C LEU A 167 -14.07 0.03 -4.76
N ALA A 168 -13.64 -0.10 -3.51
CA ALA A 168 -14.50 -0.48 -2.38
C ALA A 168 -15.27 0.75 -1.87
N ALA A 169 -16.56 0.56 -1.55
CA ALA A 169 -17.33 1.59 -0.87
C ALA A 169 -16.80 1.79 0.57
N PRO A 170 -16.73 3.04 1.06
CA PRO A 170 -16.33 3.31 2.43
C PRO A 170 -17.35 2.75 3.43
N ARG A 171 -16.85 2.36 4.59
CA ARG A 171 -17.69 2.16 5.77
C ARG A 171 -17.70 3.45 6.56
N VAL A 172 -18.91 3.89 6.93
CA VAL A 172 -19.11 5.13 7.68
C VAL A 172 -19.57 4.77 9.08
N SER A 173 -18.92 5.32 10.10
CA SER A 173 -19.29 5.12 11.50
C SER A 173 -19.20 6.41 12.29
N PHE A 174 -20.17 6.65 13.18
CA PHE A 174 -20.16 7.80 14.07
C PHE A 174 -19.23 7.61 15.26
N SER A 175 -18.49 8.67 15.58
CA SER A 175 -17.81 8.83 16.88
C SER A 175 -18.74 9.61 17.82
N LEU A 176 -19.54 8.88 18.61
CA LEU A 176 -20.51 9.50 19.52
C LEU A 176 -19.84 10.36 20.60
N GLU A 177 -18.65 9.99 21.04
CA GLU A 177 -17.89 10.75 22.05
C GLU A 177 -17.43 12.12 21.56
N GLN A 178 -17.18 12.24 20.25
CA GLN A 178 -16.70 13.47 19.62
C GLN A 178 -17.85 14.30 19.00
N SER A 179 -19.04 13.71 18.90
CA SER A 179 -20.22 14.34 18.34
C SER A 179 -21.05 15.00 19.45
N GLY A 180 -21.73 16.10 19.14
CA GLY A 180 -22.60 16.73 20.11
C GLY A 180 -23.24 18.03 19.65
N LEU A 181 -24.15 18.50 20.47
CA LEU A 181 -24.77 19.83 20.35
C LEU A 181 -23.83 20.85 21.02
N ARG A 182 -23.23 21.74 20.24
CA ARG A 182 -22.23 22.71 20.70
C ARG A 182 -22.86 24.02 21.14
N GLU A 183 -23.93 24.42 20.47
CA GLU A 183 -24.62 25.65 20.74
C GLU A 183 -26.12 25.42 20.60
N LEU A 184 -26.91 25.98 21.51
CA LEU A 184 -28.35 25.92 21.46
C LEU A 184 -28.95 27.23 21.97
N SER A 185 -29.67 27.93 21.08
CA SER A 185 -30.56 29.03 21.38
C SER A 185 -31.90 28.81 20.70
N LEU A 186 -32.85 29.72 20.88
CA LEU A 186 -34.15 29.62 20.21
C LEU A 186 -34.04 29.73 18.69
N THR A 187 -33.06 30.49 18.19
CA THR A 187 -32.93 30.80 16.76
C THR A 187 -31.69 30.15 16.12
N ARG A 188 -30.81 29.54 16.93
CA ARG A 188 -29.57 28.96 16.44
C ARG A 188 -29.21 27.71 17.21
N ALA A 189 -28.95 26.65 16.50
CA ALA A 189 -28.34 25.45 17.02
C ALA A 189 -27.16 25.03 16.14
N VAL A 190 -26.08 24.56 16.78
CA VAL A 190 -24.89 24.05 16.11
C VAL A 190 -24.66 22.60 16.55
N VAL A 191 -24.75 21.68 15.61
CA VAL A 191 -24.43 20.26 15.81
C VAL A 191 -23.12 19.96 15.13
N GLU A 192 -22.20 19.37 15.85
CA GLU A 192 -20.97 18.77 15.31
C GLU A 192 -21.10 17.26 15.33
N LEU A 193 -20.89 16.66 14.17
CA LEU A 193 -20.89 15.22 13.98
C LEU A 193 -19.49 14.79 13.58
N ALA A 194 -18.86 14.01 14.43
CA ALA A 194 -17.62 13.34 14.10
C ALA A 194 -17.94 11.93 13.59
N PHE A 195 -17.46 11.60 12.42
CA PHE A 195 -17.56 10.27 11.86
C PHE A 195 -16.26 9.84 11.19
N THR A 196 -16.13 8.58 10.93
CA THR A 196 -14.96 8.02 10.25
C THR A 196 -15.36 7.40 8.93
N LEU A 197 -14.52 7.59 7.93
CA LEU A 197 -14.58 6.92 6.64
C LEU A 197 -13.49 5.84 6.63
N GLU A 198 -13.87 4.59 6.73
CA GLU A 198 -12.95 3.44 6.60
C GLU A 198 -12.94 2.98 5.14
N ASN A 199 -11.77 2.98 4.52
CA ASN A 199 -11.57 2.37 3.21
C ASN A 199 -11.01 0.96 3.37
N PRO A 200 -11.81 -0.09 3.15
CA PRO A 200 -11.35 -1.47 3.28
C PRO A 200 -10.57 -1.96 2.05
N GLY A 201 -10.48 -1.14 1.00
CA GLY A 201 -9.94 -1.54 -0.29
C GLY A 201 -8.52 -1.08 -0.57
N PRO A 202 -7.91 -1.66 -1.60
CA PRO A 202 -6.53 -1.36 -2.02
C PRO A 202 -6.40 -0.05 -2.81
N LEU A 203 -7.52 0.61 -3.17
CA LEU A 203 -7.54 1.87 -3.90
C LEU A 203 -7.89 3.02 -2.97
N GLY A 204 -7.00 4.01 -2.85
CA GLY A 204 -7.30 5.30 -2.27
C GLY A 204 -8.14 6.15 -3.23
N TYR A 205 -8.95 7.06 -2.71
CA TYR A 205 -9.85 7.90 -3.50
C TYR A 205 -10.15 9.24 -2.81
N LEU A 206 -10.66 10.19 -3.58
CA LEU A 206 -11.36 11.35 -3.04
C LEU A 206 -12.83 10.96 -2.80
N PHE A 207 -13.25 11.06 -1.56
CA PHE A 207 -14.66 10.97 -1.18
C PHE A 207 -15.30 12.35 -1.32
N ARG A 208 -16.35 12.45 -2.12
CA ARG A 208 -17.13 13.67 -2.30
C ARG A 208 -18.60 13.42 -2.01
N ALA A 209 -19.12 14.10 -1.02
CA ALA A 209 -20.55 14.12 -0.71
C ALA A 209 -21.06 15.55 -0.90
N PRO A 210 -21.67 15.87 -2.05
CA PRO A 210 -22.13 17.23 -2.34
C PRO A 210 -23.26 17.68 -1.43
N GLU A 211 -24.12 16.74 -1.02
CA GLU A 211 -25.25 16.99 -0.15
C GLU A 211 -25.38 15.86 0.87
N LEU A 212 -25.29 16.23 2.15
CA LEU A 212 -25.55 15.33 3.26
C LEU A 212 -26.78 15.85 4.01
N THR A 213 -27.80 15.01 4.13
CA THR A 213 -29.01 15.31 4.90
C THR A 213 -28.86 14.75 6.31
N LEU A 214 -29.09 15.60 7.30
CA LEU A 214 -29.11 15.23 8.71
C LEU A 214 -30.55 15.23 9.23
N GLU A 215 -30.97 14.10 9.77
CA GLU A 215 -32.18 14.00 10.59
C GLU A 215 -31.79 13.98 12.06
N LEU A 216 -32.41 14.83 12.85
CA LEU A 216 -32.23 14.90 14.29
C LEU A 216 -33.59 14.72 14.98
N ALA A 217 -33.72 13.70 15.84
CA ALA A 217 -34.93 13.38 16.54
C ALA A 217 -36.19 13.19 15.62
N GLY A 218 -35.97 12.73 14.39
CA GLY A 218 -36.98 12.49 13.36
C GLY A 218 -37.34 13.72 12.53
N ALA A 219 -36.64 14.84 12.68
CA ALA A 219 -36.79 16.03 11.85
C ALA A 219 -35.58 16.17 10.92
N ALA A 220 -35.80 16.31 9.61
CA ALA A 220 -34.73 16.64 8.68
C ALA A 220 -34.32 18.09 8.89
N ILE A 221 -33.12 18.31 9.47
CA ILE A 221 -32.68 19.64 9.91
C ILE A 221 -31.85 20.41 8.88
N GLY A 222 -31.61 19.82 7.72
CA GLY A 222 -30.97 20.53 6.62
C GLY A 222 -29.95 19.68 5.89
N THR A 223 -29.41 20.30 4.83
CA THR A 223 -28.29 19.75 4.07
C THR A 223 -26.99 20.35 4.60
N GLY A 224 -26.03 19.49 4.93
CA GLY A 224 -24.70 19.91 5.30
C GLY A 224 -23.92 20.45 4.11
N ARG A 225 -22.84 21.16 4.39
CA ARG A 225 -21.86 21.54 3.35
C ARG A 225 -21.26 20.29 2.71
N ALA A 226 -20.90 20.43 1.42
CA ALA A 226 -20.19 19.39 0.71
C ALA A 226 -18.94 18.94 1.49
N VAL A 227 -18.82 17.65 1.71
CA VAL A 227 -17.64 17.01 2.28
C VAL A 227 -16.75 16.52 1.15
N THR A 228 -15.48 16.88 1.19
CA THR A 228 -14.47 16.36 0.28
C THR A 228 -13.27 15.94 1.11
N GLU A 229 -13.00 14.64 1.13
CA GLU A 229 -11.95 14.05 1.93
C GLU A 229 -11.07 13.12 1.11
N SER A 230 -9.78 13.14 1.40
CA SER A 230 -8.82 12.21 0.84
C SER A 230 -8.76 10.96 1.72
N VAL A 231 -9.12 9.82 1.15
CA VAL A 231 -9.18 8.54 1.87
C VAL A 231 -8.16 7.59 1.24
N ALA A 232 -7.06 7.35 1.93
CA ALA A 232 -6.02 6.45 1.44
C ALA A 232 -6.50 4.99 1.42
N ALA A 233 -5.80 4.14 0.68
CA ALA A 233 -6.04 2.70 0.69
C ALA A 233 -5.83 2.11 2.09
N PHE A 234 -6.70 1.20 2.51
CA PHE A 234 -6.65 0.52 3.81
C PHE A 234 -6.53 1.47 5.00
N SER A 235 -7.19 2.63 4.95
CA SER A 235 -7.10 3.65 5.98
C SER A 235 -8.45 4.03 6.55
N THR A 236 -8.39 4.69 7.71
CA THR A 236 -9.52 5.33 8.36
C THR A 236 -9.27 6.83 8.42
N THR A 237 -10.18 7.62 7.87
CA THR A 237 -10.10 9.07 7.81
C THR A 237 -11.17 9.68 8.72
N PRO A 238 -10.81 10.46 9.75
CA PRO A 238 -11.78 11.17 10.58
C PRO A 238 -12.35 12.36 9.81
N VAL A 239 -13.64 12.57 9.94
CA VAL A 239 -14.38 13.68 9.33
C VAL A 239 -15.21 14.40 10.39
N LEU A 240 -15.15 15.72 10.38
CA LEU A 240 -15.96 16.57 11.26
C LEU A 240 -16.95 17.38 10.41
N LEU A 241 -18.23 17.07 10.56
CA LEU A 241 -19.31 17.80 9.91
C LEU A 241 -19.96 18.77 10.91
N ARG A 242 -19.91 20.06 10.61
CA ARG A 242 -20.57 21.11 11.40
C ARG A 242 -21.81 21.60 10.68
N LEU A 243 -22.95 21.51 11.37
CA LEU A 243 -24.26 21.93 10.88
C LEU A 243 -24.82 23.00 11.77
N GLU A 244 -25.27 24.08 11.15
CA GLU A 244 -25.96 25.20 11.82
C GLU A 244 -27.37 25.30 11.28
N PHE A 245 -28.35 25.39 12.16
CA PHE A 245 -29.76 25.52 11.78
C PHE A 245 -30.54 26.33 12.79
N ASN A 246 -31.72 26.83 12.36
CA ASN A 246 -32.68 27.52 13.22
C ASN A 246 -33.71 26.52 13.77
N PRO A 247 -33.69 26.16 15.08
CA PRO A 247 -34.61 25.19 15.64
C PRO A 247 -36.10 25.54 15.49
N LEU A 248 -36.45 26.81 15.50
CA LEU A 248 -37.85 27.28 15.35
C LEU A 248 -38.41 26.98 13.95
N GLY A 249 -37.55 26.88 12.93
CA GLY A 249 -37.94 26.51 11.56
C GLY A 249 -38.54 25.12 11.45
N PHE A 250 -38.37 24.26 12.45
CA PHE A 250 -38.84 22.86 12.49
C PHE A 250 -40.06 22.67 13.42
N GLY A 251 -40.72 23.76 13.84
CA GLY A 251 -41.85 23.71 14.77
C GLY A 251 -41.40 23.59 16.22
N ALA A 252 -42.37 23.65 17.14
CA ALA A 252 -42.10 23.69 18.58
C ALA A 252 -41.57 22.37 19.18
N ALA A 253 -41.76 21.24 18.50
CA ALA A 253 -41.38 19.92 19.00
C ALA A 253 -39.87 19.72 19.07
N LEU A 254 -39.12 20.19 18.08
CA LEU A 254 -37.66 20.02 18.03
C LEU A 254 -36.97 20.87 19.13
N PRO A 255 -37.24 22.19 19.29
CA PRO A 255 -36.71 22.97 20.40
C PRO A 255 -36.99 22.36 21.77
N ALA A 256 -38.23 21.88 21.99
CA ALA A 256 -38.61 21.23 23.26
C ALA A 256 -37.78 19.96 23.55
N ARG A 257 -37.57 19.11 22.56
CA ARG A 257 -36.71 17.91 22.70
C ARG A 257 -35.25 18.28 22.94
N LEU A 258 -34.71 19.27 22.21
CA LEU A 258 -33.37 19.77 22.41
C LEU A 258 -33.18 20.35 23.82
N ALA A 259 -34.17 21.12 24.33
CA ALA A 259 -34.13 21.69 25.66
C ALA A 259 -34.25 20.64 26.78
N ALA A 260 -35.00 19.55 26.56
CA ALA A 260 -35.16 18.46 27.52
C ALA A 260 -33.87 17.67 27.78
N GLY A 261 -32.84 17.80 26.93
CA GLY A 261 -31.51 17.20 27.13
C GLY A 261 -31.46 15.67 27.05
N GLY A 262 -32.51 15.04 26.53
CA GLY A 262 -32.56 13.59 26.33
C GLY A 262 -31.72 13.10 25.14
N PRO A 263 -31.63 11.78 24.96
CA PRO A 263 -30.92 11.21 23.83
C PRO A 263 -31.60 11.60 22.52
N LEU A 264 -30.79 12.00 21.52
CA LEU A 264 -31.26 12.45 20.21
C LEU A 264 -30.82 11.43 19.16
N ASN A 265 -31.79 10.80 18.51
CA ASN A 265 -31.50 9.95 17.35
C ASN A 265 -30.99 10.83 16.20
N VAL A 266 -29.89 10.39 15.60
CA VAL A 266 -29.25 11.04 14.46
C VAL A 266 -29.18 10.07 13.31
N ILE A 267 -29.56 10.51 12.12
CA ILE A 267 -29.41 9.76 10.88
C ILE A 267 -28.73 10.69 9.89
N LEU A 268 -27.60 10.23 9.34
CA LEU A 268 -26.90 10.87 8.23
C LEU A 268 -27.19 10.09 6.95
N SER A 269 -27.71 10.78 5.95
CA SER A 269 -27.98 10.21 4.64
C SER A 269 -27.46 11.12 3.54
N GLY A 270 -27.19 10.57 2.35
CA GLY A 270 -26.74 11.33 1.20
C GLY A 270 -26.23 10.46 0.08
N GLY A 271 -26.07 11.07 -1.09
CA GLY A 271 -25.34 10.52 -2.20
C GLY A 271 -23.89 10.92 -2.11
N PHE A 272 -22.97 10.07 -2.63
CA PHE A 272 -21.56 10.41 -2.68
C PHE A 272 -20.89 9.88 -3.94
N VAL A 273 -19.75 10.46 -4.24
CA VAL A 273 -18.90 10.08 -5.37
C VAL A 273 -17.55 9.68 -4.84
N LEU A 274 -17.04 8.54 -5.27
CA LEU A 274 -15.64 8.14 -5.10
C LEU A 274 -14.91 8.47 -6.40
N GLU A 275 -13.92 9.35 -6.30
CA GLU A 275 -13.15 9.78 -7.46
C GLU A 275 -11.71 9.30 -7.34
N LEU A 276 -11.22 8.62 -8.37
CA LEU A 276 -9.80 8.37 -8.57
C LEU A 276 -9.28 9.44 -9.53
N PRO A 277 -8.53 10.43 -9.04
CA PRO A 277 -8.04 11.53 -9.86
C PRO A 277 -7.26 11.04 -11.09
N GLY A 278 -7.70 11.49 -12.28
CA GLY A 278 -7.09 11.13 -13.56
C GLY A 278 -7.43 9.74 -14.10
N VAL A 279 -8.31 8.98 -13.42
CA VAL A 279 -8.65 7.60 -13.82
C VAL A 279 -10.15 7.42 -14.01
N THR A 280 -10.95 7.48 -12.95
CA THR A 280 -12.39 7.21 -12.99
C THR A 280 -13.11 7.77 -11.77
N SER A 281 -14.44 7.78 -11.84
CA SER A 281 -15.30 8.08 -10.69
C SER A 281 -16.45 7.09 -10.61
N ARG A 282 -16.93 6.80 -9.40
CA ARG A 282 -18.10 5.98 -9.13
C ARG A 282 -19.09 6.75 -8.27
N VAL A 283 -20.31 6.88 -8.77
CA VAL A 283 -21.42 7.56 -8.09
C VAL A 283 -22.23 6.55 -7.29
N PHE A 284 -22.55 6.91 -6.07
CA PHE A 284 -23.47 6.17 -5.21
C PHE A 284 -24.70 7.03 -4.97
N SER A 285 -25.87 6.46 -5.22
CA SER A 285 -27.16 7.14 -4.97
C SER A 285 -27.34 7.42 -3.47
N THR A 286 -28.28 8.31 -3.16
CA THR A 286 -28.63 8.64 -1.77
C THR A 286 -28.97 7.39 -0.98
N GLN A 287 -28.28 7.22 0.12
CA GLN A 287 -28.44 6.11 1.05
C GLN A 287 -28.19 6.57 2.48
N ARG A 288 -28.65 5.77 3.46
CA ARG A 288 -28.30 5.98 4.86
C ARG A 288 -26.82 5.61 5.05
N LEU A 289 -26.02 6.61 5.41
CA LEU A 289 -24.57 6.46 5.60
C LEU A 289 -24.25 6.02 7.02
N ALA A 290 -24.90 6.62 8.01
CA ALA A 290 -24.70 6.29 9.40
C ALA A 290 -25.92 6.68 10.25
N ASP A 291 -26.05 6.07 11.42
CA ASP A 291 -27.03 6.40 12.44
C ASP A 291 -26.44 6.22 13.84
N GLY A 292 -27.02 6.94 14.79
CA GLY A 292 -26.57 6.90 16.17
C GLY A 292 -27.46 7.68 17.12
N VAL A 293 -27.06 7.75 18.38
CA VAL A 293 -27.73 8.51 19.42
C VAL A 293 -26.76 9.48 20.04
N LEU A 294 -26.98 10.79 19.84
CA LEU A 294 -26.23 11.83 20.52
C LEU A 294 -26.71 11.95 21.97
N ARG A 295 -25.76 12.04 22.87
CA ARG A 295 -25.97 12.43 24.26
C ARG A 295 -25.49 13.86 24.45
N ARG A 296 -26.17 14.60 25.27
CA ARG A 296 -25.78 15.98 25.60
C ARG A 296 -24.73 15.97 26.70
#